data_ef3bba68160feaee4a48f1c5ccb04c30
#
_entry.id   ef3bba68160feaee4a48f1c5ccb04c30
#
_cell.length_a   1.000
_cell.length_b   1.000
_cell.length_c   1.000
_cell.angle_alpha   90.00
_cell.angle_beta   90.00
_cell.angle_gamma   90.00
#
_symmetry.space_group_name_H-M   'P 1'
#
loop_
_entity.id
_entity.type
_entity.pdbx_description
1 polymer ?
#
loop_
_entity_poly.entity_id
_entity_poly.type
_entity_poly.pdbx_seq_one_letter_code
_entity_poly.pdbx_strand_id
1 'polypeptide(L)'
;AVLLNREPAPVETYNDLDGEVVNFFRTLRDRPEVLIRAIGLTPFSREEFEFAIDHKEDTKLSDLERARSFFIRARQVRTGLAQRASSGRWANCKLTSRAGMSGAVSRWLGSVDGLSEIVERLVRVQIENAPAVEVMQRYDSPGTLFYCDPPYTHDARSDINAYKFEMDSRAHEELAETLRRAHGMVAVSGYES
;
A
#
# COMPACT_ATOMS: atom_id res chain seq x y z
N ALA A 1 3.98 -4.77 -4.37
CA ALA A 1 4.20 -6.17 -4.80
C ALA A 1 5.55 -6.32 -5.52
N VAL A 2 5.84 -5.53 -6.56
CA VAL A 2 7.08 -5.67 -7.37
C VAL A 2 8.32 -5.49 -6.53
N LEU A 3 8.45 -4.39 -5.78
CA LEU A 3 9.60 -4.08 -4.93
C LEU A 3 9.95 -5.21 -3.96
N LEU A 4 8.94 -5.78 -3.30
CA LEU A 4 9.12 -6.79 -2.24
C LEU A 4 9.40 -8.21 -2.78
N ASN A 5 9.14 -8.46 -4.08
CA ASN A 5 9.28 -9.79 -4.68
C ASN A 5 10.40 -9.89 -5.73
N ARG A 6 11.25 -8.88 -5.85
CA ARG A 6 12.40 -8.88 -6.73
C ARG A 6 13.70 -8.95 -5.93
N GLU A 7 14.78 -9.37 -6.61
CA GLU A 7 16.12 -9.27 -6.05
C GLU A 7 16.45 -7.81 -5.72
N PRO A 8 17.06 -7.55 -4.55
CA PRO A 8 17.40 -6.19 -4.13
C PRO A 8 18.40 -5.53 -5.05
N ALA A 9 18.12 -4.29 -5.46
CA ALA A 9 19.10 -3.44 -6.11
C ALA A 9 20.00 -2.74 -5.05
N PRO A 10 21.19 -2.23 -5.43
CA PRO A 10 22.06 -1.49 -4.51
C PRO A 10 21.37 -0.26 -3.88
N VAL A 11 20.53 0.43 -4.64
CA VAL A 11 19.72 1.57 -4.20
C VAL A 11 18.28 1.33 -4.63
N GLU A 12 17.35 1.46 -3.70
CA GLU A 12 15.92 1.29 -3.96
C GLU A 12 15.13 2.37 -3.26
N THR A 13 14.16 2.92 -3.96
CA THR A 13 13.24 3.94 -3.44
C THR A 13 11.80 3.49 -3.68
N TYR A 14 10.98 3.55 -2.63
CA TYR A 14 9.54 3.42 -2.71
C TYR A 14 8.91 4.81 -2.56
N ASN A 15 8.01 5.16 -3.45
CA ASN A 15 7.25 6.39 -3.36
C ASN A 15 5.76 6.11 -3.46
N ASP A 16 4.98 6.79 -2.64
CA ASP A 16 3.52 6.82 -2.74
C ASP A 16 3.00 8.21 -2.34
N LEU A 17 1.96 8.66 -3.00
CA LEU A 17 1.30 9.92 -2.65
C LEU A 17 0.40 9.79 -1.43
N ASP A 18 -0.09 8.56 -1.13
CA ASP A 18 -0.90 8.31 0.06
C ASP A 18 -0.04 8.25 1.32
N GLY A 19 -0.08 9.33 2.10
CA GLY A 19 0.64 9.43 3.37
C GLY A 19 0.28 8.33 4.39
N GLU A 20 -0.88 7.68 4.28
CA GLU A 20 -1.22 6.53 5.14
C GLU A 20 -0.41 5.28 4.78
N VAL A 21 -0.25 5.02 3.47
CA VAL A 21 0.62 3.95 2.97
C VAL A 21 2.06 4.19 3.38
N VAL A 22 2.55 5.41 3.16
CA VAL A 22 3.91 5.83 3.52
C VAL A 22 4.14 5.73 5.03
N ASN A 23 3.19 6.20 5.84
CA ASN A 23 3.26 6.08 7.29
C ASN A 23 3.33 4.63 7.75
N PHE A 24 2.55 3.73 7.14
CA PHE A 24 2.60 2.30 7.45
C PHE A 24 4.00 1.72 7.18
N PHE A 25 4.55 1.91 5.98
CA PHE A 25 5.86 1.36 5.65
C PHE A 25 6.99 2.00 6.45
N ARG A 26 6.94 3.31 6.70
CA ARG A 26 7.91 4.00 7.55
C ARG A 26 7.86 3.46 8.99
N THR A 27 6.67 3.36 9.58
CA THR A 27 6.51 2.86 10.95
C THR A 27 6.93 1.39 11.06
N LEU A 28 6.62 0.57 10.06
CA LEU A 28 7.03 -0.83 9.99
C LEU A 28 8.56 -0.97 9.92
N ARG A 29 9.24 -0.11 9.15
CA ARG A 29 10.71 -0.09 9.04
C ARG A 29 11.37 0.41 10.33
N ASP A 30 10.90 1.52 10.88
CA ASP A 30 11.58 2.26 11.94
C ASP A 30 11.25 1.73 13.36
N ARG A 31 10.09 1.07 13.52
CA ARG A 31 9.58 0.54 14.80
C ARG A 31 8.93 -0.84 14.63
N PRO A 32 9.64 -1.83 14.02
CA PRO A 32 9.05 -3.09 13.61
C PRO A 32 8.43 -3.87 14.77
N GLU A 33 9.16 -4.06 15.87
CA GLU A 33 8.67 -4.88 17.00
C GLU A 33 7.39 -4.29 17.60
N VAL A 34 7.34 -2.96 17.71
CA VAL A 34 6.20 -2.26 18.32
C VAL A 34 4.96 -2.38 17.42
N LEU A 35 5.11 -2.17 16.10
CA LEU A 35 3.99 -2.25 15.17
C LEU A 35 3.52 -3.70 14.98
N ILE A 36 4.45 -4.64 14.77
CA ILE A 36 4.11 -6.06 14.60
C ILE A 36 3.41 -6.59 15.86
N ARG A 37 3.90 -6.23 17.04
CA ARG A 37 3.24 -6.60 18.30
C ARG A 37 1.83 -5.99 18.41
N ALA A 38 1.67 -4.70 18.10
CA ALA A 38 0.37 -4.02 18.14
C ALA A 38 -0.64 -4.69 17.20
N ILE A 39 -0.21 -4.99 15.97
CA ILE A 39 -1.03 -5.70 14.97
C ILE A 39 -1.33 -7.13 15.43
N GLY A 40 -0.33 -7.87 15.90
CA GLY A 40 -0.45 -9.27 16.32
C GLY A 40 -1.39 -9.46 17.52
N LEU A 41 -1.49 -8.46 18.40
CA LEU A 41 -2.43 -8.47 19.53
C LEU A 41 -3.83 -7.96 19.15
N THR A 42 -4.01 -7.45 17.93
CA THR A 42 -5.31 -6.99 17.45
C THR A 42 -6.15 -8.18 16.99
N PRO A 43 -7.33 -8.39 17.55
CA PRO A 43 -8.22 -9.48 17.14
C PRO A 43 -8.78 -9.21 15.73
N PHE A 44 -9.13 -10.30 15.03
CA PHE A 44 -9.95 -10.19 13.83
C PHE A 44 -11.40 -9.91 14.26
N SER A 45 -11.73 -8.64 14.47
CA SER A 45 -13.04 -8.24 14.97
C SER A 45 -13.64 -7.09 14.17
N ARG A 46 -14.97 -7.04 14.14
CA ARG A 46 -15.73 -5.97 13.50
C ARG A 46 -15.49 -4.63 14.19
N GLU A 47 -15.40 -4.62 15.51
CA GLU A 47 -15.20 -3.41 16.31
C GLU A 47 -13.86 -2.74 15.97
N GLU A 48 -12.76 -3.51 15.90
CA GLU A 48 -11.45 -3.01 15.48
C GLU A 48 -11.47 -2.49 14.03
N PHE A 49 -12.20 -3.17 13.16
CA PHE A 49 -12.35 -2.74 11.78
C PHE A 49 -13.14 -1.44 11.65
N GLU A 50 -14.25 -1.31 12.38
CA GLU A 50 -15.07 -0.09 12.41
C GLU A 50 -14.29 1.07 13.02
N PHE A 51 -13.61 0.86 14.14
CA PHE A 51 -12.69 1.86 14.70
C PHE A 51 -11.68 2.35 13.66
N ALA A 52 -11.04 1.43 12.96
CA ALA A 52 -10.04 1.79 11.94
C ALA A 52 -10.63 2.55 10.75
N ILE A 53 -11.93 2.38 10.45
CA ILE A 53 -12.63 3.15 9.41
C ILE A 53 -12.99 4.54 9.91
N ASP A 54 -13.59 4.63 11.10
CA ASP A 54 -14.09 5.89 11.67
C ASP A 54 -12.98 6.90 11.95
N HIS A 55 -11.76 6.39 12.23
CA HIS A 55 -10.57 7.19 12.48
C HIS A 55 -9.61 7.25 11.27
N LYS A 56 -10.09 6.91 10.07
CA LYS A 56 -9.34 7.12 8.85
C LYS A 56 -9.07 8.61 8.68
N GLU A 57 -7.80 8.97 8.54
CA GLU A 57 -7.35 10.36 8.43
C GLU A 57 -7.38 11.17 9.75
N ASP A 58 -7.63 10.55 10.88
CA ASP A 58 -7.54 11.23 12.17
C ASP A 58 -6.06 11.53 12.52
N THR A 59 -5.69 12.78 12.33
CA THR A 59 -4.32 13.27 12.60
C THR A 59 -3.99 13.35 14.10
N LYS A 60 -4.95 13.14 15.01
CA LYS A 60 -4.72 13.09 16.45
C LYS A 60 -4.19 11.74 16.90
N LEU A 61 -4.41 10.70 16.12
CA LEU A 61 -3.83 9.39 16.39
C LEU A 61 -2.32 9.41 16.15
N SER A 62 -1.59 8.65 16.96
CA SER A 62 -0.15 8.47 16.76
C SER A 62 0.14 7.77 15.43
N ASP A 63 1.34 7.98 14.87
CA ASP A 63 1.79 7.29 13.65
C ASP A 63 1.68 5.77 13.77
N LEU A 64 1.94 5.22 14.96
CA LEU A 64 1.80 3.80 15.26
C LEU A 64 0.34 3.34 15.13
N GLU A 65 -0.59 4.06 15.72
CA GLU A 65 -2.01 3.71 15.69
C GLU A 65 -2.61 3.88 14.30
N ARG A 66 -2.20 4.92 13.58
CA ARG A 66 -2.56 5.11 12.17
C ARG A 66 -2.04 3.97 11.30
N ALA A 67 -0.80 3.53 11.50
CA ALA A 67 -0.20 2.40 10.79
C ALA A 67 -0.93 1.08 11.11
N ARG A 68 -1.26 0.82 12.38
CA ARG A 68 -2.08 -0.33 12.80
C ARG A 68 -3.45 -0.31 12.13
N SER A 69 -4.14 0.81 12.19
CA SER A 69 -5.47 1.01 11.58
C SER A 69 -5.45 0.86 10.07
N PHE A 70 -4.41 1.36 9.39
CA PHE A 70 -4.22 1.13 7.96
C PHE A 70 -4.14 -0.37 7.63
N PHE A 71 -3.34 -1.12 8.37
CA PHE A 71 -3.19 -2.57 8.17
C PHE A 71 -4.50 -3.32 8.41
N ILE A 72 -5.25 -2.95 9.46
CA ILE A 72 -6.58 -3.53 9.75
C ILE A 72 -7.52 -3.28 8.55
N ARG A 73 -7.62 -2.06 8.05
CA ARG A 73 -8.42 -1.74 6.87
C ARG A 73 -8.02 -2.56 5.65
N ALA A 74 -6.71 -2.70 5.41
CA ALA A 74 -6.20 -3.44 4.25
C ALA A 74 -6.46 -4.95 4.33
N ARG A 75 -6.43 -5.54 5.52
CA ARG A 75 -6.45 -7.00 5.70
C ARG A 75 -7.77 -7.57 6.20
N GLN A 76 -8.60 -6.75 6.84
CA GLN A 76 -9.92 -7.17 7.32
C GLN A 76 -11.05 -6.77 6.37
N VAL A 77 -10.80 -5.99 5.32
CA VAL A 77 -11.79 -5.70 4.28
C VAL A 77 -11.93 -6.87 3.30
N ARG A 78 -13.14 -7.08 2.79
CA ARG A 78 -13.43 -8.18 1.84
C ARG A 78 -12.69 -8.06 0.53
N THR A 79 -12.46 -6.85 0.03
CA THR A 79 -11.81 -6.58 -1.25
C THR A 79 -10.29 -6.54 -1.17
N GLY A 80 -9.69 -6.46 0.02
CA GLY A 80 -8.26 -6.22 0.21
C GLY A 80 -7.80 -4.79 -0.07
N LEU A 81 -8.71 -3.86 -0.37
CA LEU A 81 -8.42 -2.47 -0.69
C LEU A 81 -8.72 -1.57 0.52
N ALA A 82 -7.68 -1.18 1.27
CA ALA A 82 -7.79 -0.34 2.46
C ALA A 82 -8.53 0.98 2.20
N GLN A 83 -8.32 1.58 1.05
CA GLN A 83 -8.92 2.84 0.63
C GLN A 83 -10.44 2.75 0.48
N ARG A 84 -10.96 1.55 0.17
CA ARG A 84 -12.38 1.24 -0.01
C ARG A 84 -13.02 0.56 1.19
N ALA A 85 -12.32 0.47 2.28
CA ALA A 85 -12.85 -0.08 3.50
C ALA A 85 -14.04 0.78 3.97
N SER A 86 -15.16 0.12 4.24
CA SER A 86 -16.36 0.69 4.83
C SER A 86 -16.98 -0.35 5.76
N SER A 87 -17.77 0.07 6.73
CA SER A 87 -18.34 -0.79 7.78
C SER A 87 -19.05 -2.03 7.22
N GLY A 88 -19.75 -1.91 6.08
CA GLY A 88 -20.43 -3.04 5.42
C GLY A 88 -19.50 -4.01 4.68
N ARG A 89 -18.21 -3.73 4.56
CA ARG A 89 -17.26 -4.53 3.78
C ARG A 89 -16.31 -5.37 4.64
N TRP A 90 -16.55 -5.53 5.89
CA TRP A 90 -15.77 -6.43 6.74
C TRP A 90 -15.81 -7.87 6.21
N ALA A 91 -14.63 -8.52 6.17
CA ALA A 91 -14.45 -9.85 5.57
C ALA A 91 -14.89 -10.96 6.51
N ASN A 92 -16.17 -11.00 6.90
CA ASN A 92 -16.71 -12.12 7.66
C ASN A 92 -16.79 -13.40 6.81
N CYS A 93 -16.64 -14.54 7.45
CA CYS A 93 -16.70 -15.85 6.79
C CYS A 93 -17.63 -16.78 7.60
N LYS A 94 -18.68 -17.32 6.95
CA LYS A 94 -19.66 -18.18 7.60
C LYS A 94 -19.42 -19.68 7.38
N LEU A 95 -18.91 -20.04 6.21
CA LEU A 95 -18.91 -21.44 5.75
C LEU A 95 -17.53 -21.97 5.38
N THR A 96 -16.54 -21.10 5.15
CA THR A 96 -15.21 -21.52 4.70
C THR A 96 -14.32 -21.75 5.91
N SER A 97 -13.82 -22.94 6.06
CA SER A 97 -12.81 -23.31 7.06
C SER A 97 -11.48 -23.54 6.36
N ARG A 98 -10.40 -23.02 6.93
CA ARG A 98 -9.03 -23.28 6.50
C ARG A 98 -8.17 -23.53 7.75
N ALA A 99 -7.46 -24.66 7.78
CA ALA A 99 -6.68 -25.08 8.95
C ALA A 99 -7.48 -25.03 10.27
N GLY A 100 -8.76 -25.46 10.25
CA GLY A 100 -9.62 -25.49 11.44
C GLY A 100 -10.21 -24.14 11.86
N MET A 101 -10.04 -23.08 11.08
CA MET A 101 -10.57 -21.75 11.37
C MET A 101 -11.21 -21.10 10.14
N SER A 102 -11.85 -19.95 10.32
CA SER A 102 -12.40 -19.21 9.16
C SER A 102 -11.28 -18.76 8.21
N GLY A 103 -11.54 -18.81 6.91
CA GLY A 103 -10.56 -18.41 5.91
C GLY A 103 -10.13 -16.93 6.02
N ALA A 104 -11.00 -16.06 6.56
CA ALA A 104 -10.66 -14.66 6.81
C ALA A 104 -9.66 -14.52 7.96
N VAL A 105 -9.87 -15.22 9.07
CA VAL A 105 -8.93 -15.27 10.20
C VAL A 105 -7.60 -15.87 9.79
N SER A 106 -7.61 -16.98 9.04
CA SER A 106 -6.37 -17.61 8.55
C SER A 106 -5.55 -16.64 7.69
N ARG A 107 -6.19 -15.87 6.81
CA ARG A 107 -5.49 -14.84 6.00
C ARG A 107 -4.97 -13.69 6.85
N TRP A 108 -5.71 -13.27 7.87
CA TRP A 108 -5.27 -12.26 8.82
C TRP A 108 -3.98 -12.69 9.52
N LEU A 109 -3.98 -13.85 10.16
CA LEU A 109 -2.82 -14.39 10.86
C LEU A 109 -1.61 -14.55 9.92
N GLY A 110 -1.79 -15.15 8.74
CA GLY A 110 -0.70 -15.26 7.77
C GLY A 110 -0.18 -13.90 7.26
N SER A 111 -1.01 -12.85 7.27
CA SER A 111 -0.55 -11.50 6.93
C SER A 111 0.29 -10.87 8.05
N VAL A 112 0.00 -11.20 9.31
CA VAL A 112 0.79 -10.76 10.46
C VAL A 112 2.15 -11.47 10.48
N ASP A 113 2.15 -12.78 10.27
CA ASP A 113 3.37 -13.59 10.23
C ASP A 113 4.37 -13.14 9.16
N GLY A 114 3.87 -12.70 8.00
CA GLY A 114 4.69 -12.20 6.89
C GLY A 114 5.32 -10.81 7.11
N LEU A 115 4.99 -10.07 8.17
CA LEU A 115 5.49 -8.71 8.36
C LEU A 115 7.00 -8.67 8.62
N SER A 116 7.57 -9.64 9.30
CA SER A 116 9.01 -9.68 9.60
C SER A 116 9.86 -9.76 8.34
N GLU A 117 9.46 -10.57 7.36
CA GLU A 117 10.15 -10.67 6.05
C GLU A 117 10.09 -9.33 5.29
N ILE A 118 8.95 -8.62 5.39
CA ILE A 118 8.81 -7.30 4.78
C ILE A 118 9.75 -6.29 5.45
N VAL A 119 9.92 -6.33 6.78
CA VAL A 119 10.86 -5.47 7.50
C VAL A 119 12.29 -5.67 7.00
N GLU A 120 12.77 -6.91 6.90
CA GLU A 120 14.11 -7.23 6.41
C GLU A 120 14.36 -6.62 5.02
N ARG A 121 13.32 -6.56 4.20
CA ARG A 121 13.38 -5.96 2.87
C ARG A 121 13.37 -4.44 2.91
N LEU A 122 12.53 -3.84 3.79
CA LEU A 122 12.32 -2.39 3.88
C LEU A 122 13.49 -1.62 4.47
N VAL A 123 14.31 -2.21 5.34
CA VAL A 123 15.47 -1.52 5.94
C VAL A 123 16.48 -1.00 4.91
N ARG A 124 16.45 -1.53 3.69
CA ARG A 124 17.31 -1.14 2.57
C ARG A 124 16.66 -0.13 1.63
N VAL A 125 15.38 0.20 1.85
CA VAL A 125 14.56 1.00 0.92
C VAL A 125 14.42 2.42 1.43
N GLN A 126 14.70 3.39 0.59
CA GLN A 126 14.36 4.78 0.82
C GLN A 126 12.85 4.94 0.64
N ILE A 127 12.21 5.73 1.49
CA ILE A 127 10.76 5.96 1.44
C ILE A 127 10.51 7.44 1.19
N GLU A 128 9.83 7.74 0.08
CA GLU A 128 9.40 9.07 -0.33
C GLU A 128 7.88 9.21 -0.23
N ASN A 129 7.42 10.44 -0.02
CA ASN A 129 6.00 10.81 -0.06
C ASN A 129 5.86 12.12 -0.82
N ALA A 130 5.94 12.04 -2.13
CA ALA A 130 5.91 13.20 -3.01
C ALA A 130 5.25 12.86 -4.36
N PRO A 131 4.87 13.86 -5.17
CA PRO A 131 4.42 13.64 -6.54
C PRO A 131 5.44 12.82 -7.33
N ALA A 132 4.96 11.83 -8.09
CA ALA A 132 5.83 10.90 -8.82
C ALA A 132 6.82 11.60 -9.76
N VAL A 133 6.36 12.65 -10.45
CA VAL A 133 7.20 13.45 -11.36
C VAL A 133 8.41 14.08 -10.64
N GLU A 134 8.20 14.62 -9.45
CA GLU A 134 9.29 15.21 -8.64
C GLU A 134 10.31 14.15 -8.21
N VAL A 135 9.82 12.99 -7.78
CA VAL A 135 10.68 11.87 -7.37
C VAL A 135 11.47 11.33 -8.58
N MET A 136 10.81 11.20 -9.74
CA MET A 136 11.48 10.78 -10.96
C MET A 136 12.60 11.74 -11.36
N GLN A 137 12.33 13.05 -11.36
CA GLN A 137 13.35 14.06 -11.66
C GLN A 137 14.56 14.02 -10.71
N ARG A 138 14.33 13.70 -9.43
CA ARG A 138 15.36 13.60 -8.40
C ARG A 138 16.27 12.39 -8.59
N TYR A 139 15.73 11.27 -9.05
CA TYR A 139 16.43 9.99 -9.14
C TYR A 139 16.78 9.57 -10.57
N ASP A 140 16.50 10.41 -11.57
CA ASP A 140 16.74 10.06 -12.98
C ASP A 140 18.22 9.95 -13.29
N SER A 141 18.62 8.80 -13.79
CA SER A 141 19.95 8.51 -14.30
C SER A 141 19.91 7.32 -15.27
N PRO A 142 20.94 7.14 -16.10
CA PRO A 142 20.99 5.99 -17.01
C PRO A 142 20.96 4.62 -16.32
N GLY A 143 21.32 4.55 -15.03
CA GLY A 143 21.28 3.31 -14.23
C GLY A 143 19.99 3.11 -13.45
N THR A 144 19.01 4.02 -13.55
CA THR A 144 17.75 3.95 -12.81
C THR A 144 16.71 3.14 -13.59
N LEU A 145 15.95 2.30 -12.87
CA LEU A 145 14.71 1.70 -13.37
C LEU A 145 13.53 2.30 -12.61
N PHE A 146 12.66 2.99 -13.30
CA PHE A 146 11.37 3.45 -12.80
C PHE A 146 10.30 2.40 -13.07
N TYR A 147 9.69 1.86 -12.00
CA TYR A 147 8.46 1.08 -12.09
C TYR A 147 7.29 1.95 -11.66
N CYS A 148 6.45 2.33 -12.58
CA CYS A 148 5.30 3.21 -12.35
C CYS A 148 4.00 2.41 -12.40
N ASP A 149 3.19 2.53 -11.33
CA ASP A 149 1.87 1.92 -11.19
C ASP A 149 0.83 3.02 -10.94
N PRO A 150 0.56 3.88 -11.95
CA PRO A 150 -0.36 5.00 -11.79
C PRO A 150 -1.80 4.51 -11.65
N PRO A 151 -2.71 5.33 -11.08
CA PRO A 151 -4.13 5.08 -11.18
C PRO A 151 -4.54 4.89 -12.65
N TYR A 152 -5.22 3.79 -12.94
CA TYR A 152 -5.66 3.50 -14.31
C TYR A 152 -6.72 4.51 -14.76
N THR A 153 -6.73 4.82 -16.06
CA THR A 153 -7.71 5.75 -16.64
C THR A 153 -9.15 5.30 -16.41
N HIS A 154 -10.08 6.24 -16.36
CA HIS A 154 -11.50 5.94 -16.12
C HIS A 154 -12.07 4.97 -17.17
N ASP A 155 -11.63 5.05 -18.41
CA ASP A 155 -12.10 4.18 -19.51
C ASP A 155 -11.62 2.73 -19.37
N ALA A 156 -10.52 2.50 -18.68
CA ALA A 156 -9.92 1.18 -18.47
C ALA A 156 -10.44 0.44 -17.23
N ARG A 157 -11.37 1.03 -16.46
CA ARG A 157 -11.85 0.45 -15.20
C ARG A 157 -13.36 0.58 -15.02
N SER A 158 -13.94 -0.42 -14.35
CA SER A 158 -15.38 -0.43 -14.04
C SER A 158 -15.80 0.47 -12.87
N ASP A 159 -14.83 0.90 -12.04
CA ASP A 159 -15.09 1.69 -10.84
C ASP A 159 -14.37 3.03 -10.90
N ILE A 160 -15.16 4.09 -11.04
CA ILE A 160 -14.68 5.46 -11.22
C ILE A 160 -13.95 6.00 -9.98
N ASN A 161 -14.34 5.56 -8.77
CA ASN A 161 -13.77 6.01 -7.50
C ASN A 161 -12.79 4.99 -6.90
N ALA A 162 -11.99 4.31 -7.74
CA ALA A 162 -11.10 3.24 -7.29
C ALA A 162 -9.97 3.74 -6.40
N TYR A 163 -9.46 4.92 -6.64
CA TYR A 163 -8.29 5.47 -5.95
C TYR A 163 -8.66 6.67 -5.07
N LYS A 164 -7.88 6.88 -4.02
CA LYS A 164 -7.98 8.08 -3.17
C LYS A 164 -7.41 9.31 -3.90
N PHE A 165 -6.31 9.10 -4.61
CA PHE A 165 -5.66 10.10 -5.45
C PHE A 165 -5.85 9.69 -6.90
N GLU A 166 -6.84 10.30 -7.53
CA GLU A 166 -7.13 10.08 -8.93
C GLU A 166 -6.18 10.90 -9.81
N MET A 167 -5.90 10.38 -10.99
CA MET A 167 -5.16 11.11 -12.03
C MET A 167 -6.13 11.48 -13.16
N ASP A 168 -6.22 12.76 -13.47
CA ASP A 168 -6.92 13.25 -14.65
C ASP A 168 -6.07 13.06 -15.92
N SER A 169 -6.65 13.34 -17.08
CA SER A 169 -5.96 13.20 -18.37
C SER A 169 -4.69 14.04 -18.43
N ARG A 170 -4.70 15.25 -17.85
CA ARG A 170 -3.53 16.13 -17.82
C ARG A 170 -2.40 15.54 -16.98
N ALA A 171 -2.71 14.99 -15.81
CA ALA A 171 -1.71 14.35 -14.95
C ALA A 171 -1.11 13.11 -15.64
N HIS A 172 -1.92 12.33 -16.38
CA HIS A 172 -1.42 11.22 -17.19
C HIS A 172 -0.52 11.69 -18.33
N GLU A 173 -0.85 12.78 -19.00
CA GLU A 173 -0.02 13.38 -20.07
C GLU A 173 1.32 13.87 -19.49
N GLU A 174 1.31 14.57 -18.35
CA GLU A 174 2.51 15.04 -17.67
C GLU A 174 3.42 13.89 -17.25
N LEU A 175 2.84 12.83 -16.69
CA LEU A 175 3.58 11.62 -16.38
C LEU A 175 4.19 11.01 -17.64
N ALA A 176 3.42 10.84 -18.70
CA ALA A 176 3.88 10.26 -19.97
C ALA A 176 5.02 11.07 -20.59
N GLU A 177 4.94 12.41 -20.55
CA GLU A 177 6.02 13.27 -21.02
C GLU A 177 7.30 13.11 -20.17
N THR A 178 7.15 13.04 -18.85
CA THR A 178 8.26 12.82 -17.93
C THR A 178 8.94 11.48 -18.21
N LEU A 179 8.15 10.41 -18.38
CA LEU A 179 8.65 9.07 -18.71
C LEU A 179 9.40 9.03 -20.05
N ARG A 180 8.93 9.75 -21.08
CA ARG A 180 9.60 9.84 -22.40
C ARG A 180 10.94 10.57 -22.34
N ARG A 181 11.11 11.49 -21.39
CA ARG A 181 12.34 12.29 -21.21
C ARG A 181 13.32 11.66 -20.24
N ALA A 182 12.92 10.64 -19.50
CA ALA A 182 13.77 9.98 -18.52
C ALA A 182 15.01 9.38 -19.20
N HIS A 183 16.17 9.54 -18.54
CA HIS A 183 17.42 8.91 -18.94
C HIS A 183 17.47 7.43 -18.52
N GLY A 184 16.71 7.09 -17.48
CA GLY A 184 16.58 5.75 -16.94
C GLY A 184 15.64 4.87 -17.74
N MET A 185 15.61 3.59 -17.39
CA MET A 185 14.66 2.63 -17.93
C MET A 185 13.28 2.84 -17.27
N VAL A 186 12.23 2.61 -18.02
CA VAL A 186 10.85 2.81 -17.56
C VAL A 186 10.02 1.55 -17.80
N ALA A 187 9.29 1.13 -16.78
CA ALA A 187 8.24 0.13 -16.86
C ALA A 187 6.95 0.72 -16.27
N VAL A 188 5.85 0.62 -16.99
CA VAL A 188 4.54 1.14 -16.55
C VAL A 188 3.55 -0.02 -16.54
N SER A 189 2.83 -0.16 -15.40
CA SER A 189 1.67 -1.05 -15.36
C SER A 189 0.44 -0.34 -15.94
N GLY A 190 -0.38 -1.08 -16.67
CA GLY A 190 -1.60 -0.56 -17.29
C GLY A 190 -2.39 -1.64 -17.99
N TYR A 191 -3.61 -1.31 -18.42
CA TYR A 191 -4.36 -2.13 -19.35
C TYR A 191 -3.99 -1.73 -20.77
N GLU A 192 -4.07 -2.71 -21.67
CA GLU A 192 -4.02 -2.50 -23.11
C GLU A 192 -5.27 -1.69 -23.52
N SER A 193 -5.09 -0.54 -24.13
CA SER A 193 -6.15 0.38 -24.59
C SER A 193 -6.32 0.29 -26.10
#